data_22d8278e435345d66cf1361d6fb7ea55
#
_entry.id   22d8278e435345d66cf1361d6fb7ea55
#
_cell.length_a   1.000
_cell.length_b   1.000
_cell.length_c   1.000
_cell.angle_alpha   90.00
_cell.angle_beta   90.00
_cell.angle_gamma   90.00
#
_symmetry.space_group_name_H-M   'P 1'
#
loop_
_entity.id
_entity.type
_entity.pdbx_description
1 polymer ?
#
loop_
_entity_poly.entity_id
_entity_poly.type
_entity_poly.pdbx_seq_one_letter_code
_entity_poly.pdbx_strand_id
1 'polypeptide(L)'
;MKILHICCNLAGSTVFPQLFESLDKAALEQIVFVPERRAKDMHKNEPKGVPTIYRMTVKATDMLFFFRKAQRTVPVIQCDVDLSGVTLIHAHTLFTDGSIARSLARKTGLPYMVTLRYSDIAAIWKYEPHLRPMARRILKDAKKVVCLSGAAKDAVLGWVKGAARDELARKMEIIPNGIDPAWLDGKPKAAAHEPVRVGFAGLLNPRKRPLDAIAAVHRASEKQSGYFIARVCGDGPLKEAVCAAMKPEDSYLGRISGMDAMKRFYADCDVLLVPSSAETFGMVYLEAMSQGVPVLYTKGQGFDGQFPEGEVGFSVPCGDTAAQADALCRVMEDYPARSARCIERAREYAWERIAKKWMKAYGETAVALD
;
A
#
# COMPACT_ATOMS: atom_id res chain seq x y z
N MET A 1 6.57 20.92 -16.40
CA MET A 1 5.60 19.81 -16.36
C MET A 1 4.73 19.99 -15.13
N LYS A 2 3.43 20.18 -15.30
CA LYS A 2 2.46 20.41 -14.22
C LYS A 2 1.47 19.24 -14.17
N ILE A 3 1.28 18.62 -13.03
CA ILE A 3 0.44 17.43 -12.86
C ILE A 3 -0.81 17.80 -12.04
N LEU A 4 -1.99 17.41 -12.57
CA LEU A 4 -3.22 17.42 -11.79
C LEU A 4 -3.44 16.04 -11.15
N HIS A 5 -3.30 15.95 -9.84
CA HIS A 5 -3.64 14.75 -9.07
C HIS A 5 -5.11 14.75 -8.67
N ILE A 6 -5.79 13.62 -8.85
CA ILE A 6 -7.14 13.37 -8.34
C ILE A 6 -7.03 12.27 -7.28
N CYS A 7 -7.32 12.58 -6.01
CA CYS A 7 -7.04 11.72 -4.86
C CYS A 7 -8.18 11.70 -3.84
N CYS A 8 -9.20 10.84 -4.03
CA CYS A 8 -10.35 10.71 -3.13
C CYS A 8 -10.00 10.07 -1.77
N ASN A 9 -8.84 9.45 -1.62
CA ASN A 9 -8.44 8.74 -0.41
C ASN A 9 -7.40 9.49 0.43
N LEU A 10 -7.18 10.78 0.17
CA LEU A 10 -6.16 11.58 0.87
C LEU A 10 -6.37 11.56 2.39
N ALA A 11 -7.60 11.79 2.85
CA ALA A 11 -7.93 11.80 4.28
C ALA A 11 -7.71 10.45 4.98
N GLY A 12 -7.72 9.34 4.25
CA GLY A 12 -7.64 7.97 4.78
C GLY A 12 -6.24 7.39 4.87
N SER A 13 -5.21 8.07 4.38
CA SER A 13 -3.86 7.49 4.30
C SER A 13 -2.76 8.54 4.42
N THR A 14 -1.72 8.22 5.17
CA THR A 14 -0.51 9.06 5.31
C THR A 14 0.47 8.90 4.14
N VAL A 15 0.26 7.93 3.27
CA VAL A 15 1.11 7.68 2.08
C VAL A 15 1.01 8.82 1.07
N PHE A 16 -0.20 9.38 0.88
CA PHE A 16 -0.40 10.42 -0.14
C PHE A 16 0.27 11.76 0.20
N PRO A 17 0.16 12.30 1.44
CA PRO A 17 0.92 13.50 1.80
C PRO A 17 2.41 13.33 1.56
N GLN A 18 2.99 12.22 2.01
CA GLN A 18 4.41 11.92 1.83
C GLN A 18 4.81 11.81 0.35
N LEU A 19 3.97 11.21 -0.49
CA LEU A 19 4.19 11.19 -1.93
C LEU A 19 4.22 12.61 -2.51
N PHE A 20 3.19 13.41 -2.25
CA PHE A 20 3.08 14.75 -2.83
C PHE A 20 4.19 15.69 -2.32
N GLU A 21 4.51 15.64 -1.04
CA GLU A 21 5.63 16.41 -0.46
C GLU A 21 6.99 15.97 -1.04
N SER A 22 7.15 14.68 -1.34
CA SER A 22 8.39 14.17 -1.98
C SER A 22 8.51 14.58 -3.44
N LEU A 23 7.39 14.66 -4.16
CA LEU A 23 7.35 15.17 -5.52
C LEU A 23 7.59 16.69 -5.57
N ASP A 24 7.07 17.44 -4.60
CA ASP A 24 7.34 18.86 -4.44
C ASP A 24 8.84 19.15 -4.21
N LYS A 25 9.46 18.38 -3.29
CA LYS A 25 10.92 18.42 -3.09
C LYS A 25 11.72 18.07 -4.34
N ALA A 26 11.16 17.27 -5.25
CA ALA A 26 11.74 16.96 -6.56
C ALA A 26 11.42 18.03 -7.62
N ALA A 27 10.89 19.20 -7.23
CA ALA A 27 10.53 20.33 -8.08
C ALA A 27 9.43 19.99 -9.13
N LEU A 28 8.50 19.10 -8.80
CA LEU A 28 7.32 18.86 -9.62
C LEU A 28 6.28 19.96 -9.37
N GLU A 29 5.87 20.65 -10.41
CA GLU A 29 4.70 21.52 -10.35
C GLU A 29 3.44 20.64 -10.29
N GLN A 30 2.62 20.79 -9.26
CA GLN A 30 1.49 19.90 -9.01
C GLN A 30 0.30 20.62 -8.34
N ILE A 31 -0.89 20.12 -8.61
CA ILE A 31 -2.14 20.50 -7.94
C ILE A 31 -2.84 19.22 -7.50
N VAL A 32 -3.29 19.15 -6.26
CA VAL A 32 -4.06 18.02 -5.75
C VAL A 32 -5.53 18.40 -5.63
N PHE A 33 -6.40 17.72 -6.36
CA PHE A 33 -7.85 17.85 -6.23
C PHE A 33 -8.41 16.67 -5.44
N VAL A 34 -9.13 16.98 -4.37
CA VAL A 34 -9.69 15.98 -3.44
C VAL A 34 -11.21 16.00 -3.50
N PRO A 35 -11.83 15.02 -4.21
CA PRO A 35 -13.28 14.88 -4.23
C PRO A 35 -13.77 14.21 -2.93
N GLU A 36 -14.23 15.00 -1.98
CA GLU A 36 -14.65 14.52 -0.66
C GLU A 36 -16.15 14.18 -0.59
N ARG A 37 -16.45 13.30 0.37
CA ARG A 37 -17.83 12.91 0.71
C ARG A 37 -18.28 13.46 2.06
N ARG A 38 -17.37 13.68 3.00
CA ARG A 38 -17.68 14.04 4.39
C ARG A 38 -16.94 15.31 4.78
N ALA A 39 -17.67 16.28 5.30
CA ALA A 39 -17.05 17.54 5.76
C ALA A 39 -15.94 17.34 6.82
N LYS A 40 -16.10 16.32 7.69
CA LYS A 40 -15.10 16.02 8.73
C LYS A 40 -13.77 15.48 8.20
N ASP A 41 -13.72 15.06 6.95
CA ASP A 41 -12.51 14.53 6.31
C ASP A 41 -11.77 15.62 5.50
N MET A 42 -12.37 16.82 5.36
CA MET A 42 -11.72 17.97 4.74
C MET A 42 -10.44 18.36 5.49
N HIS A 43 -9.39 18.67 4.75
CA HIS A 43 -8.06 19.06 5.26
C HIS A 43 -7.35 18.03 6.15
N LYS A 44 -7.90 16.80 6.27
CA LYS A 44 -7.22 15.73 6.97
C LYS A 44 -6.11 15.16 6.09
N ASN A 45 -4.91 15.01 6.67
CA ASN A 45 -3.70 14.58 5.96
C ASN A 45 -3.36 15.49 4.76
N GLU A 46 -3.57 16.79 4.86
CA GLU A 46 -3.20 17.74 3.82
C GLU A 46 -1.68 17.80 3.65
N PRO A 47 -1.15 17.66 2.42
CA PRO A 47 0.28 17.72 2.17
C PRO A 47 0.79 19.16 2.35
N LYS A 48 1.93 19.32 3.02
CA LYS A 48 2.52 20.63 3.29
C LYS A 48 3.16 21.21 2.03
N GLY A 49 2.86 22.48 1.76
CA GLY A 49 3.46 23.23 0.64
C GLY A 49 2.86 22.90 -0.74
N VAL A 50 1.94 21.95 -0.83
CA VAL A 50 1.34 21.49 -2.10
C VAL A 50 -0.05 22.09 -2.28
N PRO A 51 -0.34 22.84 -3.36
CA PRO A 51 -1.67 23.34 -3.65
C PRO A 51 -2.72 22.23 -3.65
N THR A 52 -3.65 22.28 -2.68
CA THR A 52 -4.66 21.23 -2.50
C THR A 52 -6.06 21.84 -2.44
N ILE A 53 -6.95 21.36 -3.29
CA ILE A 53 -8.32 21.85 -3.45
C ILE A 53 -9.29 20.73 -3.02
N TYR A 54 -10.04 20.98 -1.95
CA TYR A 54 -11.07 20.07 -1.45
C TYR A 54 -12.46 20.50 -1.90
N ARG A 55 -13.26 19.56 -2.41
CA ARG A 55 -14.65 19.83 -2.79
C ARG A 55 -15.57 18.67 -2.46
N MET A 56 -16.74 18.99 -1.94
CA MET A 56 -17.79 18.03 -1.61
C MET A 56 -18.56 17.60 -2.87
N THR A 57 -17.96 16.73 -3.67
CA THR A 57 -18.55 16.29 -4.95
C THR A 57 -19.01 14.84 -4.95
N VAL A 58 -18.68 14.04 -3.93
CA VAL A 58 -19.05 12.63 -3.79
C VAL A 58 -20.23 12.48 -2.84
N LYS A 59 -21.24 11.67 -3.18
CA LYS A 59 -22.42 11.37 -2.37
C LYS A 59 -22.46 9.89 -1.99
N ALA A 60 -23.16 9.54 -0.90
CA ALA A 60 -23.34 8.14 -0.49
C ALA A 60 -24.00 7.28 -1.58
N THR A 61 -24.96 7.84 -2.29
CA THR A 61 -25.67 7.19 -3.41
C THR A 61 -24.79 6.85 -4.62
N ASP A 62 -23.57 7.41 -4.68
CA ASP A 62 -22.65 7.17 -5.78
C ASP A 62 -21.99 5.79 -5.74
N MET A 63 -22.17 5.03 -4.67
CA MET A 63 -21.78 3.61 -4.65
C MET A 63 -22.59 2.78 -5.65
N LEU A 64 -23.86 3.16 -5.90
CA LEU A 64 -24.74 2.52 -6.88
C LEU A 64 -24.54 3.09 -8.29
N PHE A 65 -24.23 4.38 -8.41
CA PHE A 65 -24.15 5.12 -9.66
C PHE A 65 -22.80 5.81 -9.83
N PHE A 66 -21.74 5.03 -9.96
CA PHE A 66 -20.36 5.51 -9.98
C PHE A 66 -20.09 6.60 -11.03
N PHE A 67 -20.77 6.54 -12.20
CA PHE A 67 -20.62 7.55 -13.26
C PHE A 67 -21.06 8.96 -12.82
N ARG A 68 -21.98 9.08 -11.84
CA ARG A 68 -22.43 10.38 -11.31
C ARG A 68 -21.35 11.13 -10.56
N LYS A 69 -20.33 10.43 -10.02
CA LYS A 69 -19.16 11.07 -9.41
C LYS A 69 -18.44 11.94 -10.43
N ALA A 70 -18.10 11.37 -11.58
CA ALA A 70 -17.43 12.11 -12.65
C ALA A 70 -18.30 13.26 -13.19
N GLN A 71 -19.61 13.03 -13.39
CA GLN A 71 -20.53 14.07 -13.88
C GLN A 71 -20.57 15.29 -12.96
N ARG A 72 -20.51 15.11 -11.64
CA ARG A 72 -20.50 16.23 -10.69
C ARG A 72 -19.12 16.83 -10.48
N THR A 73 -18.08 16.02 -10.46
CA THR A 73 -16.74 16.47 -10.10
C THR A 73 -16.04 17.19 -11.26
N VAL A 74 -16.21 16.72 -12.49
CA VAL A 74 -15.50 17.30 -13.63
C VAL A 74 -15.84 18.79 -13.88
N PRO A 75 -17.11 19.24 -13.86
CA PRO A 75 -17.42 20.67 -13.97
C PRO A 75 -16.79 21.51 -12.86
N VAL A 76 -16.73 20.97 -11.62
CA VAL A 76 -16.11 21.66 -10.49
C VAL A 76 -14.60 21.80 -10.69
N ILE A 77 -13.92 20.73 -11.18
CA ILE A 77 -12.50 20.83 -11.53
C ILE A 77 -12.27 21.91 -12.59
N GLN A 78 -13.09 21.93 -13.66
CA GLN A 78 -12.96 22.92 -14.73
C GLN A 78 -13.21 24.37 -14.28
N CYS A 79 -13.99 24.57 -13.22
CA CYS A 79 -14.26 25.88 -12.62
C CYS A 79 -13.16 26.32 -11.64
N ASP A 80 -12.71 25.41 -10.77
CA ASP A 80 -11.93 25.75 -9.58
C ASP A 80 -10.43 25.48 -9.74
N VAL A 81 -10.03 24.77 -10.78
CA VAL A 81 -8.62 24.44 -11.05
C VAL A 81 -8.18 25.12 -12.34
N ASP A 82 -7.12 25.91 -12.23
CA ASP A 82 -6.42 26.41 -13.42
C ASP A 82 -5.70 25.26 -14.12
N LEU A 83 -6.29 24.82 -15.24
CA LEU A 83 -5.76 23.75 -16.08
C LEU A 83 -4.68 24.23 -17.07
N SER A 84 -4.37 25.53 -17.12
CA SER A 84 -3.28 26.05 -17.95
C SER A 84 -1.95 25.44 -17.51
N GLY A 85 -1.15 24.98 -18.48
CA GLY A 85 0.13 24.30 -18.21
C GLY A 85 0.03 22.90 -17.64
N VAL A 86 -1.18 22.36 -17.33
CA VAL A 86 -1.32 20.95 -16.93
C VAL A 86 -1.00 20.06 -18.12
N THR A 87 -0.05 19.15 -17.93
CA THR A 87 0.43 18.23 -18.99
C THR A 87 -0.05 16.79 -18.82
N LEU A 88 -0.55 16.45 -17.61
CA LEU A 88 -1.00 15.10 -17.30
C LEU A 88 -1.96 15.10 -16.10
N ILE A 89 -2.97 14.23 -16.14
CA ILE A 89 -3.85 13.94 -15.01
C ILE A 89 -3.42 12.62 -14.37
N HIS A 90 -3.23 12.59 -13.04
CA HIS A 90 -2.94 11.36 -12.31
C HIS A 90 -4.09 11.00 -11.36
N ALA A 91 -4.75 9.88 -11.61
CA ALA A 91 -5.77 9.29 -10.77
C ALA A 91 -5.16 8.29 -9.78
N HIS A 92 -5.38 8.50 -8.47
CA HIS A 92 -4.78 7.67 -7.42
C HIS A 92 -5.59 6.43 -7.02
N THR A 93 -6.79 6.25 -7.62
CA THR A 93 -7.58 5.01 -7.58
C THR A 93 -8.21 4.75 -8.95
N LEU A 94 -8.48 3.49 -9.26
CA LEU A 94 -9.06 3.12 -10.56
C LEU A 94 -10.50 3.61 -10.72
N PHE A 95 -11.36 3.30 -9.75
CA PHE A 95 -12.80 3.49 -9.94
C PHE A 95 -13.24 4.95 -9.74
N THR A 96 -12.95 5.55 -8.60
CA THR A 96 -13.38 6.93 -8.31
C THR A 96 -12.56 7.93 -9.09
N ASP A 97 -11.25 7.99 -8.82
CA ASP A 97 -10.38 8.99 -9.42
C ASP A 97 -10.19 8.74 -10.91
N GLY A 98 -10.05 7.46 -11.32
CA GLY A 98 -9.92 7.08 -12.74
C GLY A 98 -11.15 7.41 -13.58
N SER A 99 -12.37 7.29 -13.03
CA SER A 99 -13.58 7.71 -13.76
C SER A 99 -13.64 9.23 -13.97
N ILE A 100 -13.19 9.99 -12.96
CA ILE A 100 -13.10 11.46 -13.04
C ILE A 100 -12.00 11.85 -14.05
N ALA A 101 -10.80 11.27 -13.92
CA ALA A 101 -9.67 11.54 -14.81
C ALA A 101 -10.00 11.23 -16.27
N ARG A 102 -10.58 10.06 -16.54
CA ARG A 102 -11.02 9.68 -17.88
C ARG A 102 -12.05 10.65 -18.46
N SER A 103 -13.02 11.09 -17.66
CA SER A 103 -14.05 12.03 -18.09
C SER A 103 -13.46 13.41 -18.36
N LEU A 104 -12.55 13.89 -17.51
CA LEU A 104 -11.84 15.16 -17.70
C LEU A 104 -10.93 15.10 -18.93
N ALA A 105 -10.14 14.04 -19.08
CA ALA A 105 -9.27 13.80 -20.25
C ALA A 105 -10.02 13.88 -21.56
N ARG A 106 -11.23 13.30 -21.66
CA ARG A 106 -12.08 13.36 -22.86
C ARG A 106 -12.59 14.77 -23.19
N LYS A 107 -12.71 15.65 -22.20
CA LYS A 107 -13.15 17.04 -22.40
C LYS A 107 -12.00 17.99 -22.71
N THR A 108 -10.81 17.72 -22.17
CA THR A 108 -9.66 18.63 -22.27
C THR A 108 -8.62 18.19 -23.29
N GLY A 109 -8.66 16.93 -23.74
CA GLY A 109 -7.60 16.34 -24.57
C GLY A 109 -6.34 15.92 -23.78
N LEU A 110 -6.25 16.24 -22.47
CA LEU A 110 -5.11 15.88 -21.64
C LEU A 110 -4.98 14.36 -21.47
N PRO A 111 -3.76 13.82 -21.52
CA PRO A 111 -3.55 12.41 -21.16
C PRO A 111 -3.78 12.17 -19.68
N TYR A 112 -4.07 10.91 -19.31
CA TYR A 112 -4.11 10.54 -17.91
C TYR A 112 -3.43 9.21 -17.64
N MET A 113 -2.96 9.06 -16.39
CA MET A 113 -2.50 7.81 -15.84
C MET A 113 -3.32 7.44 -14.60
N VAL A 114 -3.28 6.17 -14.22
CA VAL A 114 -4.01 5.66 -13.06
C VAL A 114 -3.17 4.73 -12.22
N THR A 115 -3.21 4.91 -10.90
CA THR A 115 -2.63 3.98 -9.92
C THR A 115 -3.72 3.10 -9.32
N LEU A 116 -3.46 1.79 -9.28
CA LEU A 116 -4.36 0.83 -8.65
C LEU A 116 -4.00 0.61 -7.19
N ARG A 117 -5.03 0.59 -6.34
CA ARG A 117 -4.92 0.39 -4.89
C ARG A 117 -5.64 -0.89 -4.46
N TYR A 118 -5.47 -1.25 -3.17
CA TYR A 118 -6.13 -2.42 -2.58
C TYR A 118 -7.65 -2.42 -2.80
N SER A 119 -8.31 -1.28 -2.58
CA SER A 119 -9.76 -1.16 -2.76
C SER A 119 -10.22 -1.50 -4.17
N ASP A 120 -9.42 -1.16 -5.17
CA ASP A 120 -9.76 -1.43 -6.58
C ASP A 120 -9.72 -2.93 -6.88
N ILE A 121 -8.68 -3.63 -6.40
CA ILE A 121 -8.38 -5.03 -6.74
C ILE A 121 -9.18 -5.99 -5.86
N ALA A 122 -9.08 -5.83 -4.54
CA ALA A 122 -9.59 -6.81 -3.58
C ALA A 122 -11.03 -6.54 -3.12
N ALA A 123 -11.53 -5.31 -3.33
CA ALA A 123 -12.90 -4.97 -2.94
C ALA A 123 -13.77 -4.71 -4.18
N ILE A 124 -13.60 -3.57 -4.87
CA ILE A 124 -14.56 -3.14 -5.90
C ILE A 124 -14.59 -4.13 -7.08
N TRP A 125 -13.43 -4.54 -7.62
CA TRP A 125 -13.40 -5.52 -8.71
C TRP A 125 -14.06 -6.86 -8.33
N LYS A 126 -13.86 -7.31 -7.11
CA LYS A 126 -14.36 -8.60 -6.63
C LYS A 126 -15.87 -8.58 -6.37
N TYR A 127 -16.35 -7.55 -5.67
CA TYR A 127 -17.71 -7.51 -5.14
C TYR A 127 -18.69 -6.65 -5.95
N GLU A 128 -18.20 -5.82 -6.90
CA GLU A 128 -19.00 -4.93 -7.74
C GLU A 128 -18.85 -5.27 -9.25
N PRO A 129 -19.31 -6.45 -9.69
CA PRO A 129 -19.06 -6.93 -11.06
C PRO A 129 -19.64 -6.01 -12.15
N HIS A 130 -20.69 -5.25 -11.85
CA HIS A 130 -21.29 -4.29 -12.77
C HIS A 130 -20.35 -3.11 -13.11
N LEU A 131 -19.33 -2.87 -12.30
CA LEU A 131 -18.32 -1.82 -12.55
C LEU A 131 -17.14 -2.29 -13.42
N ARG A 132 -17.00 -3.59 -13.67
CA ARG A 132 -15.89 -4.15 -14.47
C ARG A 132 -15.80 -3.57 -15.90
N PRO A 133 -16.91 -3.34 -16.64
CA PRO A 133 -16.84 -2.69 -17.94
C PRO A 133 -16.27 -1.25 -17.87
N MET A 134 -16.62 -0.49 -16.81
CA MET A 134 -16.06 0.83 -16.57
C MET A 134 -14.55 0.77 -16.30
N ALA A 135 -14.12 -0.13 -15.43
CA ALA A 135 -12.70 -0.33 -15.13
C ALA A 135 -11.88 -0.65 -16.39
N ARG A 136 -12.36 -1.58 -17.23
CA ARG A 136 -11.70 -1.92 -18.49
C ARG A 136 -11.56 -0.72 -19.43
N ARG A 137 -12.59 0.14 -19.51
CA ARG A 137 -12.54 1.38 -20.32
C ARG A 137 -11.53 2.38 -19.76
N ILE A 138 -11.47 2.54 -18.44
CA ILE A 138 -10.48 3.41 -17.78
C ILE A 138 -9.07 2.90 -18.06
N LEU A 139 -8.83 1.60 -17.86
CA LEU A 139 -7.53 0.98 -18.13
C LEU A 139 -7.15 1.07 -19.62
N LYS A 140 -8.09 0.89 -20.55
CA LYS A 140 -7.85 0.99 -21.98
C LYS A 140 -7.40 2.40 -22.38
N ASP A 141 -8.11 3.43 -21.92
CA ASP A 141 -7.90 4.82 -22.34
C ASP A 141 -6.71 5.48 -21.62
N ALA A 142 -6.28 4.95 -20.45
CA ALA A 142 -5.12 5.46 -19.73
C ALA A 142 -3.83 5.30 -20.54
N LYS A 143 -2.97 6.31 -20.52
CA LYS A 143 -1.65 6.27 -21.16
C LYS A 143 -0.68 5.37 -20.39
N LYS A 144 -0.73 5.42 -19.05
CA LYS A 144 0.07 4.57 -18.16
C LYS A 144 -0.81 4.05 -17.01
N VAL A 145 -0.54 2.85 -16.56
CA VAL A 145 -1.20 2.18 -15.43
C VAL A 145 -0.14 1.77 -14.43
N VAL A 146 -0.27 2.21 -13.18
CA VAL A 146 0.71 1.90 -12.13
C VAL A 146 0.11 0.93 -11.12
N CYS A 147 0.86 -0.12 -10.82
CA CYS A 147 0.59 -1.04 -9.73
C CYS A 147 1.66 -0.91 -8.64
N LEU A 148 1.31 -1.23 -7.39
CA LEU A 148 2.25 -1.12 -6.27
C LEU A 148 3.17 -2.35 -6.14
N SER A 149 2.83 -3.45 -6.83
CA SER A 149 3.57 -4.72 -6.75
C SER A 149 3.35 -5.59 -7.98
N GLY A 150 4.20 -6.61 -8.16
CA GLY A 150 4.06 -7.63 -9.19
C GLY A 150 2.74 -8.39 -9.07
N ALA A 151 2.41 -8.85 -7.86
CA ALA A 151 1.14 -9.54 -7.60
C ALA A 151 -0.10 -8.70 -7.98
N ALA A 152 -0.07 -7.40 -7.68
CA ALA A 152 -1.14 -6.48 -8.09
C ALA A 152 -1.22 -6.33 -9.63
N LYS A 153 -0.07 -6.25 -10.31
CA LYS A 153 0.01 -6.21 -11.78
C LYS A 153 -0.58 -7.47 -12.41
N ASP A 154 -0.20 -8.64 -11.90
CA ASP A 154 -0.67 -9.93 -12.43
C ASP A 154 -2.19 -10.11 -12.21
N ALA A 155 -2.69 -9.72 -11.05
CA ALA A 155 -4.12 -9.72 -10.77
C ALA A 155 -4.91 -8.86 -11.78
N VAL A 156 -4.41 -7.68 -12.10
CA VAL A 156 -5.06 -6.74 -13.05
C VAL A 156 -4.95 -7.24 -14.49
N LEU A 157 -3.83 -7.83 -14.89
CA LEU A 157 -3.66 -8.46 -16.19
C LEU A 157 -4.63 -9.64 -16.39
N GLY A 158 -5.04 -10.30 -15.30
CA GLY A 158 -6.07 -11.33 -15.32
C GLY A 158 -7.50 -10.81 -15.64
N TRP A 159 -7.74 -9.49 -15.62
CA TRP A 159 -9.04 -8.90 -15.92
C TRP A 159 -9.36 -8.79 -17.41
N VAL A 160 -8.35 -8.95 -18.24
CA VAL A 160 -8.43 -8.85 -19.70
C VAL A 160 -7.70 -10.03 -20.35
N LYS A 161 -8.03 -10.32 -21.60
CA LYS A 161 -7.46 -11.45 -22.37
C LYS A 161 -6.99 -11.01 -23.75
N GLY A 162 -6.16 -11.85 -24.38
CA GLY A 162 -5.68 -11.65 -25.76
C GLY A 162 -4.98 -10.30 -25.96
N ALA A 163 -5.10 -9.70 -27.12
CA ALA A 163 -4.43 -8.45 -27.49
C ALA A 163 -4.64 -7.30 -26.49
N ALA A 164 -5.82 -7.24 -25.82
CA ALA A 164 -6.08 -6.24 -24.79
C ALA A 164 -5.20 -6.43 -23.54
N ARG A 165 -4.83 -7.68 -23.21
CA ARG A 165 -3.90 -7.97 -22.12
C ARG A 165 -2.48 -7.52 -22.48
N ASP A 166 -2.05 -7.78 -23.71
CA ASP A 166 -0.71 -7.41 -24.17
C ASP A 166 -0.57 -5.88 -24.27
N GLU A 167 -1.60 -5.18 -24.76
CA GLU A 167 -1.66 -3.72 -24.74
C GLU A 167 -1.59 -3.16 -23.32
N LEU A 168 -2.37 -3.72 -22.40
CA LEU A 168 -2.34 -3.30 -20.98
C LEU A 168 -0.97 -3.55 -20.37
N ALA A 169 -0.36 -4.72 -20.60
CA ALA A 169 0.93 -5.08 -20.04
C ALA A 169 2.05 -4.10 -20.45
N ARG A 170 2.05 -3.61 -21.71
CA ARG A 170 3.03 -2.64 -22.21
C ARG A 170 2.99 -1.29 -21.50
N LYS A 171 1.83 -0.86 -21.03
CA LYS A 171 1.66 0.44 -20.32
C LYS A 171 1.60 0.31 -18.80
N MET A 172 1.75 -0.92 -18.27
CA MET A 172 1.80 -1.15 -16.84
C MET A 172 3.21 -1.06 -16.30
N GLU A 173 3.35 -0.28 -15.24
CA GLU A 173 4.59 -0.11 -14.47
C GLU A 173 4.38 -0.44 -13.00
N ILE A 174 5.42 -0.93 -12.32
CA ILE A 174 5.41 -1.17 -10.87
C ILE A 174 6.15 -0.02 -10.21
N ILE A 175 5.41 0.83 -9.48
CA ILE A 175 5.99 1.87 -8.63
C ILE A 175 5.45 1.65 -7.22
N PRO A 176 6.26 1.13 -6.30
CA PRO A 176 5.82 0.85 -4.93
C PRO A 176 5.58 2.15 -4.14
N ASN A 177 4.96 2.03 -2.97
CA ASN A 177 4.94 3.13 -2.01
C ASN A 177 6.35 3.35 -1.43
N GLY A 178 6.64 4.60 -1.08
CA GLY A 178 7.82 4.93 -0.31
C GLY A 178 7.60 4.78 1.20
N ILE A 179 8.70 4.82 1.93
CA ILE A 179 8.73 4.92 3.38
C ILE A 179 9.35 6.27 3.79
N ASP A 180 8.81 6.86 4.87
CA ASP A 180 9.34 8.10 5.42
C ASP A 180 10.82 7.91 5.84
N PRO A 181 11.74 8.79 5.42
CA PRO A 181 13.15 8.72 5.83
C PRO A 181 13.36 8.62 7.34
N ALA A 182 12.46 9.19 8.14
CA ALA A 182 12.51 9.06 9.58
C ALA A 182 12.42 7.60 10.09
N TRP A 183 11.91 6.65 9.30
CA TRP A 183 11.96 5.23 9.61
C TRP A 183 13.36 4.60 9.42
N LEU A 184 14.24 5.22 8.62
CA LEU A 184 15.45 4.60 8.11
C LEU A 184 16.68 4.75 9.02
N ASP A 185 16.45 4.96 10.32
CA ASP A 185 17.48 5.10 11.37
C ASP A 185 17.77 3.80 12.14
N GLY A 186 17.07 2.71 11.82
CA GLY A 186 17.27 1.42 12.45
C GLY A 186 18.67 0.83 12.26
N LYS A 187 19.03 -0.12 13.13
CA LYS A 187 20.33 -0.82 13.09
C LYS A 187 20.11 -2.32 12.94
N PRO A 188 21.03 -3.02 12.29
CA PRO A 188 21.01 -4.47 12.24
C PRO A 188 21.06 -5.08 13.63
N LYS A 189 20.32 -6.16 13.85
CA LYS A 189 20.32 -6.92 15.10
C LYS A 189 21.38 -7.99 15.05
N ALA A 190 22.26 -8.01 16.05
CA ALA A 190 23.36 -8.99 16.15
C ALA A 190 22.87 -10.38 16.59
N ALA A 191 21.79 -10.44 17.35
CA ALA A 191 21.16 -11.68 17.83
C ALA A 191 19.66 -11.45 18.04
N ALA A 192 18.90 -12.51 18.05
CA ALA A 192 17.50 -12.50 18.48
C ALA A 192 17.40 -12.59 20.00
N HIS A 193 16.23 -12.27 20.53
CA HIS A 193 15.90 -12.52 21.93
C HIS A 193 15.72 -14.02 22.21
N GLU A 194 15.85 -14.39 23.46
CA GLU A 194 15.48 -15.71 23.98
C GLU A 194 14.44 -15.53 25.09
N PRO A 195 13.16 -15.90 24.84
CA PRO A 195 12.59 -16.47 23.62
C PRO A 195 12.50 -15.46 22.46
N VAL A 196 12.44 -15.96 21.21
CA VAL A 196 12.26 -15.16 19.99
C VAL A 196 10.90 -14.50 19.99
N ARG A 197 10.87 -13.20 19.76
CA ARG A 197 9.67 -12.35 19.80
C ARG A 197 9.10 -12.15 18.40
N VAL A 198 7.98 -12.80 18.11
CA VAL A 198 7.31 -12.70 16.82
C VAL A 198 6.24 -11.62 16.88
N GLY A 199 6.47 -10.52 16.17
CA GLY A 199 5.54 -9.40 16.06
C GLY A 199 4.40 -9.65 15.07
N PHE A 200 3.20 -9.23 15.43
CA PHE A 200 2.10 -8.97 14.51
C PHE A 200 1.70 -7.50 14.67
N ALA A 201 1.59 -6.77 13.56
CA ALA A 201 1.13 -5.38 13.55
C ALA A 201 0.05 -5.14 12.50
N GLY A 202 -1.12 -4.66 12.95
CA GLY A 202 -2.20 -4.35 12.03
C GLY A 202 -3.59 -4.40 12.63
N LEU A 203 -4.61 -4.13 11.78
CA LEU A 203 -6.01 -4.24 12.19
C LEU A 203 -6.37 -5.70 12.49
N LEU A 204 -6.93 -5.95 13.67
CA LEU A 204 -7.35 -7.28 14.10
C LEU A 204 -8.67 -7.68 13.43
N ASN A 205 -8.58 -8.14 12.18
CA ASN A 205 -9.73 -8.54 11.37
C ASN A 205 -9.43 -9.84 10.57
N PRO A 206 -10.48 -10.49 9.99
CA PRO A 206 -10.30 -11.73 9.24
C PRO A 206 -9.31 -11.63 8.06
N ARG A 207 -9.18 -10.45 7.45
CA ARG A 207 -8.27 -10.22 6.33
C ARG A 207 -6.81 -10.28 6.75
N LYS A 208 -6.47 -9.71 7.91
CA LYS A 208 -5.09 -9.67 8.44
C LYS A 208 -4.67 -10.95 9.16
N ARG A 209 -5.64 -11.82 9.51
CA ARG A 209 -5.43 -13.17 10.06
C ARG A 209 -4.55 -13.22 11.31
N PRO A 210 -4.83 -12.39 12.36
CA PRO A 210 -4.01 -12.37 13.57
C PRO A 210 -4.01 -13.72 14.32
N LEU A 211 -5.12 -14.47 14.27
CA LEU A 211 -5.23 -15.77 14.91
C LEU A 211 -4.32 -16.84 14.26
N ASP A 212 -4.13 -16.77 12.95
CA ASP A 212 -3.20 -17.66 12.25
C ASP A 212 -1.75 -17.34 12.65
N ALA A 213 -1.41 -16.06 12.81
CA ALA A 213 -0.09 -15.67 13.26
C ALA A 213 0.21 -16.22 14.67
N ILE A 214 -0.73 -16.08 15.61
CA ILE A 214 -0.60 -16.63 16.97
C ILE A 214 -0.48 -18.16 16.94
N ALA A 215 -1.35 -18.84 16.19
CA ALA A 215 -1.31 -20.29 16.05
C ALA A 215 0.02 -20.79 15.44
N ALA A 216 0.57 -20.06 14.47
CA ALA A 216 1.88 -20.38 13.90
C ALA A 216 3.02 -20.22 14.91
N VAL A 217 2.99 -19.16 15.73
CA VAL A 217 3.96 -18.93 16.80
C VAL A 217 3.92 -20.06 17.83
N HIS A 218 2.73 -20.42 18.31
CA HIS A 218 2.56 -21.52 19.27
C HIS A 218 3.05 -22.85 18.69
N ARG A 219 2.74 -23.12 17.41
CA ARG A 219 3.20 -24.34 16.73
C ARG A 219 4.72 -24.38 16.54
N ALA A 220 5.34 -23.22 16.24
CA ALA A 220 6.80 -23.11 16.18
C ALA A 220 7.45 -23.33 17.56
N SER A 221 6.84 -22.77 18.62
CA SER A 221 7.27 -22.94 20.01
C SER A 221 7.18 -24.41 20.49
N GLU A 222 6.15 -25.15 20.06
CA GLU A 222 6.04 -26.59 20.34
C GLU A 222 7.17 -27.40 19.69
N LYS A 223 7.59 -27.02 18.47
CA LYS A 223 8.71 -27.66 17.77
C LYS A 223 10.07 -27.37 18.42
N GLN A 224 10.24 -26.24 19.09
CA GLN A 224 11.50 -25.77 19.68
C GLN A 224 11.35 -25.41 21.17
N SER A 225 10.57 -26.19 21.94
CA SER A 225 10.53 -26.14 23.41
C SER A 225 10.37 -24.73 24.01
N GLY A 226 9.36 -23.95 23.59
CA GLY A 226 9.05 -22.64 24.16
C GLY A 226 9.89 -21.47 23.60
N TYR A 227 10.60 -21.70 22.52
CA TYR A 227 11.54 -20.73 21.94
C TYR A 227 10.87 -19.50 21.29
N PHE A 228 9.58 -19.54 20.91
CA PHE A 228 8.86 -18.45 20.27
C PHE A 228 7.71 -17.93 21.12
N ILE A 229 7.53 -16.61 21.17
CA ILE A 229 6.39 -15.93 21.82
C ILE A 229 5.77 -14.89 20.88
N ALA A 230 4.46 -14.65 21.02
CA ALA A 230 3.74 -13.68 20.20
C ALA A 230 3.72 -12.29 20.86
N ARG A 231 3.93 -11.25 20.03
CA ARG A 231 3.82 -9.82 20.37
C ARG A 231 2.80 -9.17 19.43
N VAL A 232 1.58 -8.93 19.90
CA VAL A 232 0.47 -8.48 19.03
C VAL A 232 0.17 -7.01 19.26
N CYS A 233 0.36 -6.22 18.20
CA CYS A 233 0.02 -4.79 18.14
C CYS A 233 -1.15 -4.56 17.17
N GLY A 234 -2.22 -3.94 17.65
CA GLY A 234 -3.39 -3.61 16.83
C GLY A 234 -4.69 -3.56 17.62
N ASP A 235 -5.76 -3.22 16.91
CA ASP A 235 -7.13 -3.25 17.44
C ASP A 235 -8.09 -3.66 16.32
N GLY A 236 -9.30 -4.11 16.67
CA GLY A 236 -10.28 -4.49 15.67
C GLY A 236 -11.29 -5.55 16.16
N PRO A 237 -12.18 -6.00 15.27
CA PRO A 237 -13.29 -6.89 15.64
C PRO A 237 -12.85 -8.26 16.18
N LEU A 238 -11.61 -8.68 15.94
CA LEU A 238 -11.07 -9.94 16.48
C LEU A 238 -10.28 -9.77 17.78
N LYS A 239 -10.29 -8.60 18.42
CA LYS A 239 -9.54 -8.33 19.66
C LYS A 239 -9.78 -9.38 20.75
N GLU A 240 -11.03 -9.66 21.08
CA GLU A 240 -11.39 -10.63 22.13
C GLU A 240 -10.89 -12.04 21.78
N ALA A 241 -11.08 -12.46 20.53
CA ALA A 241 -10.58 -13.76 20.06
C ALA A 241 -9.05 -13.85 20.08
N VAL A 242 -8.35 -12.77 19.76
CA VAL A 242 -6.89 -12.66 19.86
C VAL A 242 -6.46 -12.81 21.30
N CYS A 243 -7.03 -12.05 22.24
CA CYS A 243 -6.70 -12.15 23.66
C CYS A 243 -6.97 -13.56 24.23
N ALA A 244 -8.06 -14.20 23.82
CA ALA A 244 -8.40 -15.56 24.26
C ALA A 244 -7.47 -16.64 23.68
N ALA A 245 -6.85 -16.40 22.53
CA ALA A 245 -5.92 -17.32 21.88
C ALA A 245 -4.48 -17.22 22.42
N MET A 246 -4.15 -16.17 23.17
CA MET A 246 -2.79 -15.92 23.68
C MET A 246 -2.48 -16.79 24.89
N LYS A 247 -1.23 -17.23 24.98
CA LYS A 247 -0.66 -17.89 26.15
C LYS A 247 -0.11 -16.86 27.17
N PRO A 248 0.16 -17.23 28.41
CA PRO A 248 0.67 -16.29 29.43
C PRO A 248 1.97 -15.57 29.05
N GLU A 249 2.83 -16.21 28.29
CA GLU A 249 4.10 -15.66 27.80
C GLU A 249 3.94 -14.66 26.62
N ASP A 250 2.79 -14.67 25.93
CA ASP A 250 2.49 -13.74 24.84
C ASP A 250 2.12 -12.35 25.35
N SER A 251 2.14 -11.34 24.49
CA SER A 251 1.79 -9.97 24.86
C SER A 251 0.87 -9.33 23.86
N TYR A 252 -0.30 -8.87 24.32
CA TYR A 252 -1.20 -7.99 23.59
C TYR A 252 -0.95 -6.53 24.01
N LEU A 253 -0.51 -5.71 23.05
CA LEU A 253 -0.08 -4.32 23.28
C LEU A 253 -1.14 -3.27 22.89
N GLY A 254 -2.29 -3.75 22.40
CA GLY A 254 -3.33 -2.84 21.91
C GLY A 254 -2.88 -2.03 20.69
N ARG A 255 -3.60 -0.94 20.41
CA ARG A 255 -3.25 -0.03 19.33
C ARG A 255 -2.10 0.87 19.73
N ILE A 256 -0.97 0.74 19.06
CA ILE A 256 0.16 1.66 19.17
C ILE A 256 -0.01 2.79 18.13
N SER A 257 0.23 4.02 18.54
CA SER A 257 0.12 5.21 17.70
C SER A 257 1.41 6.03 17.73
N GLY A 258 1.78 6.59 16.59
CA GLY A 258 3.00 7.37 16.41
C GLY A 258 4.21 6.52 16.01
N MET A 259 5.07 7.13 15.20
CA MET A 259 6.24 6.47 14.61
C MET A 259 7.21 5.94 15.66
N ASP A 260 7.57 6.75 16.65
CA ASP A 260 8.55 6.35 17.68
C ASP A 260 8.08 5.17 18.54
N ALA A 261 6.77 5.12 18.83
CA ALA A 261 6.20 4.00 19.57
C ALA A 261 6.19 2.71 18.71
N MET A 262 5.89 2.83 17.41
CA MET A 262 5.97 1.70 16.49
C MET A 262 7.41 1.24 16.26
N LYS A 263 8.39 2.16 16.16
CA LYS A 263 9.81 1.80 16.11
C LYS A 263 10.24 0.98 17.35
N ARG A 264 9.83 1.42 18.54
CA ARG A 264 10.08 0.64 19.78
C ARG A 264 9.46 -0.75 19.73
N PHE A 265 8.24 -0.85 19.21
CA PHE A 265 7.59 -2.15 19.00
C PHE A 265 8.41 -3.05 18.06
N TYR A 266 8.84 -2.56 16.90
CA TYR A 266 9.66 -3.34 15.98
C TYR A 266 11.06 -3.63 16.54
N ALA A 267 11.65 -2.70 17.27
CA ALA A 267 12.94 -2.94 17.95
C ALA A 267 12.86 -4.10 18.95
N ASP A 268 11.70 -4.28 19.60
CA ASP A 268 11.41 -5.36 20.54
C ASP A 268 10.97 -6.68 19.87
N CYS A 269 10.76 -6.72 18.57
CA CYS A 269 10.42 -7.91 17.79
C CYS A 269 11.64 -8.45 17.04
N ASP A 270 11.75 -9.77 16.89
CA ASP A 270 12.80 -10.41 16.09
C ASP A 270 12.33 -10.75 14.68
N VAL A 271 11.06 -11.09 14.52
CA VAL A 271 10.43 -11.41 13.24
C VAL A 271 9.07 -10.75 13.18
N LEU A 272 8.65 -10.25 12.02
CA LEU A 272 7.27 -9.81 11.81
C LEU A 272 6.53 -10.86 10.99
N LEU A 273 5.40 -11.36 11.49
CA LEU A 273 4.50 -12.27 10.76
C LEU A 273 3.13 -11.62 10.59
N VAL A 274 2.74 -11.30 9.34
CA VAL A 274 1.42 -10.77 9.01
C VAL A 274 0.82 -11.56 7.83
N PRO A 275 0.16 -12.71 8.07
CA PRO A 275 -0.28 -13.63 7.02
C PRO A 275 -1.59 -13.17 6.35
N SER A 276 -1.63 -11.91 5.90
CA SER A 276 -2.80 -11.27 5.31
C SER A 276 -3.35 -12.06 4.11
N SER A 277 -4.66 -12.30 4.07
CA SER A 277 -5.31 -12.95 2.91
C SER A 277 -5.43 -12.04 1.68
N ALA A 278 -5.25 -10.73 1.86
CA ALA A 278 -5.21 -9.77 0.77
C ALA A 278 -4.40 -8.53 1.17
N GLU A 279 -3.37 -8.24 0.37
CA GLU A 279 -2.48 -7.09 0.52
C GLU A 279 -2.01 -6.61 -0.86
N THR A 280 -1.95 -5.29 -1.09
CA THR A 280 -1.42 -4.75 -2.36
C THR A 280 0.01 -4.30 -2.27
N PHE A 281 0.50 -3.99 -1.08
CA PHE A 281 1.90 -3.62 -0.86
C PHE A 281 2.40 -4.05 0.52
N GLY A 282 1.79 -3.55 1.62
CA GLY A 282 2.17 -3.93 2.98
C GLY A 282 3.25 -3.03 3.59
N MET A 283 2.91 -1.77 3.87
CA MET A 283 3.83 -0.81 4.52
C MET A 283 4.45 -1.35 5.80
N VAL A 284 3.69 -2.13 6.57
CA VAL A 284 4.13 -2.75 7.83
C VAL A 284 5.40 -3.59 7.69
N TYR A 285 5.61 -4.22 6.54
CA TYR A 285 6.84 -4.99 6.28
C TYR A 285 8.04 -4.07 6.08
N LEU A 286 7.88 -2.97 5.33
CA LEU A 286 8.97 -1.98 5.16
C LEU A 286 9.31 -1.30 6.49
N GLU A 287 8.31 -0.97 7.30
CA GLU A 287 8.50 -0.41 8.64
C GLU A 287 9.31 -1.37 9.53
N ALA A 288 8.97 -2.66 9.57
CA ALA A 288 9.72 -3.67 10.30
C ALA A 288 11.15 -3.84 9.77
N MET A 289 11.30 -3.98 8.45
CA MET A 289 12.62 -4.11 7.80
C MET A 289 13.51 -2.91 8.08
N SER A 290 12.96 -1.70 8.11
CA SER A 290 13.70 -0.48 8.43
C SER A 290 14.28 -0.48 9.84
N GLN A 291 13.76 -1.33 10.73
CA GLN A 291 14.24 -1.55 12.10
C GLN A 291 15.02 -2.88 12.24
N GLY A 292 15.46 -3.47 11.12
CA GLY A 292 16.24 -4.70 11.10
C GLY A 292 15.45 -5.96 11.45
N VAL A 293 14.13 -5.94 11.27
CA VAL A 293 13.25 -7.08 11.56
C VAL A 293 12.90 -7.84 10.27
N PRO A 294 13.36 -9.09 10.11
CA PRO A 294 12.94 -9.96 9.03
C PRO A 294 11.43 -10.19 9.00
N VAL A 295 10.87 -10.46 7.82
CA VAL A 295 9.44 -10.48 7.60
C VAL A 295 8.94 -11.79 7.00
N LEU A 296 7.79 -12.29 7.49
CA LEU A 296 7.04 -13.38 6.90
C LEU A 296 5.73 -12.82 6.34
N TYR A 297 5.52 -13.02 5.04
CA TYR A 297 4.43 -12.43 4.28
C TYR A 297 3.70 -13.48 3.45
N THR A 298 2.48 -13.20 3.01
CA THR A 298 1.67 -14.17 2.28
C THR A 298 2.12 -14.28 0.82
N LYS A 299 2.35 -15.52 0.38
CA LYS A 299 2.64 -15.87 -1.01
C LYS A 299 1.53 -15.37 -1.95
N GLY A 300 1.92 -14.75 -3.08
CA GLY A 300 0.99 -14.19 -4.07
C GLY A 300 0.31 -12.89 -3.65
N GLN A 301 0.70 -12.28 -2.50
CA GLN A 301 0.21 -10.98 -2.07
C GLN A 301 1.24 -9.88 -2.35
N GLY A 302 0.86 -8.61 -2.14
CA GLY A 302 1.60 -7.44 -2.62
C GLY A 302 3.07 -7.31 -2.21
N PHE A 303 3.50 -7.98 -1.14
CA PHE A 303 4.91 -7.96 -0.75
C PHE A 303 5.72 -9.11 -1.39
N ASP A 304 5.05 -10.17 -1.79
CA ASP A 304 5.68 -11.31 -2.48
C ASP A 304 6.28 -10.88 -3.83
N GLY A 305 7.51 -11.34 -4.09
CA GLY A 305 8.27 -10.98 -5.30
C GLY A 305 8.88 -9.58 -5.30
N GLN A 306 8.84 -8.83 -4.18
CA GLN A 306 9.58 -7.57 -4.04
C GLN A 306 11.08 -7.83 -3.86
N PHE A 307 11.45 -8.95 -3.24
CA PHE A 307 12.82 -9.37 -2.95
C PHE A 307 12.98 -10.86 -3.26
N PRO A 308 14.22 -11.32 -3.50
CA PRO A 308 14.52 -12.76 -3.57
C PRO A 308 14.08 -13.49 -2.29
N GLU A 309 13.55 -14.70 -2.46
CA GLU A 309 13.12 -15.54 -1.35
C GLU A 309 14.27 -15.80 -0.36
N GLY A 310 14.05 -15.58 0.93
CA GLY A 310 15.04 -15.73 1.99
C GLY A 310 15.96 -14.52 2.22
N GLU A 311 15.96 -13.52 1.37
CA GLU A 311 16.83 -12.34 1.51
C GLU A 311 16.43 -11.49 2.73
N VAL A 312 15.16 -11.13 2.83
CA VAL A 312 14.60 -10.32 3.92
C VAL A 312 13.60 -11.10 4.78
N GLY A 313 13.30 -12.34 4.39
CA GLY A 313 12.32 -13.21 5.02
C GLY A 313 11.75 -14.21 4.01
N PHE A 314 10.57 -14.75 4.28
CA PHE A 314 9.97 -15.81 3.47
C PHE A 314 8.51 -15.54 3.15
N SER A 315 8.08 -15.98 1.96
CA SER A 315 6.68 -16.06 1.60
C SER A 315 6.05 -17.35 2.19
N VAL A 316 4.84 -17.22 2.74
CA VAL A 316 4.12 -18.35 3.35
C VAL A 316 2.73 -18.49 2.75
N PRO A 317 2.20 -19.72 2.58
CA PRO A 317 0.84 -19.92 2.12
C PRO A 317 -0.17 -19.29 3.07
N CYS A 318 -1.21 -18.66 2.52
CA CYS A 318 -2.29 -18.10 3.32
C CYS A 318 -3.06 -19.21 4.06
N GLY A 319 -3.19 -19.07 5.38
CA GLY A 319 -3.95 -20.02 6.21
C GLY A 319 -3.21 -21.30 6.59
N ASP A 320 -2.00 -21.52 6.10
CA ASP A 320 -1.18 -22.67 6.46
C ASP A 320 -0.27 -22.32 7.66
N THR A 321 -0.80 -22.50 8.86
CA THR A 321 -0.08 -22.23 10.11
C THR A 321 1.11 -23.17 10.33
N ALA A 322 1.14 -24.36 9.70
CA ALA A 322 2.27 -25.26 9.77
C ALA A 322 3.45 -24.74 8.94
N ALA A 323 3.19 -24.35 7.67
CA ALA A 323 4.21 -23.72 6.84
C ALA A 323 4.70 -22.38 7.41
N GLN A 324 3.81 -21.60 8.06
CA GLN A 324 4.21 -20.38 8.76
C GLN A 324 5.13 -20.68 9.96
N ALA A 325 4.86 -21.73 10.72
CA ALA A 325 5.72 -22.18 11.83
C ALA A 325 7.10 -22.65 11.32
N ASP A 326 7.15 -23.39 10.22
CA ASP A 326 8.42 -23.81 9.61
C ASP A 326 9.22 -22.60 9.10
N ALA A 327 8.55 -21.61 8.53
CA ALA A 327 9.19 -20.37 8.09
C ALA A 327 9.73 -19.54 9.27
N LEU A 328 9.06 -19.57 10.45
CA LEU A 328 9.58 -18.95 11.68
C LEU A 328 10.91 -19.58 12.13
N CYS A 329 11.04 -20.90 12.02
CA CYS A 329 12.32 -21.56 12.32
C CYS A 329 13.40 -21.18 11.29
N ARG A 330 13.07 -21.24 9.99
CA ARG A 330 14.00 -20.94 8.90
C ARG A 330 14.49 -19.49 8.89
N VAL A 331 13.65 -18.54 9.27
CA VAL A 331 14.03 -17.12 9.25
C VAL A 331 15.11 -16.79 10.29
N MET A 332 15.25 -17.64 11.32
CA MET A 332 16.30 -17.51 12.35
C MET A 332 17.67 -18.01 11.86
N GLU A 333 17.72 -18.83 10.81
CA GLU A 333 18.97 -19.19 10.17
C GLU A 333 19.60 -17.93 9.57
N ASP A 334 20.89 -17.68 9.83
CA ASP A 334 21.62 -16.49 9.37
C ASP A 334 20.92 -15.15 9.77
N TYR A 335 20.33 -15.11 10.97
CA TYR A 335 19.52 -14.00 11.46
C TYR A 335 20.25 -12.63 11.38
N PRO A 336 21.51 -12.48 11.86
CA PRO A 336 22.20 -11.18 11.82
C PRO A 336 22.38 -10.64 10.39
N ALA A 337 22.74 -11.49 9.46
CA ALA A 337 22.93 -11.08 8.06
C ALA A 337 21.58 -10.74 7.39
N ARG A 338 20.50 -11.48 7.70
CA ARG A 338 19.16 -11.17 7.22
C ARG A 338 18.65 -9.84 7.78
N SER A 339 18.87 -9.58 9.08
CA SER A 339 18.57 -8.29 9.70
C SER A 339 19.29 -7.13 9.00
N ALA A 340 20.57 -7.28 8.67
CA ALA A 340 21.34 -6.28 7.93
C ALA A 340 20.76 -6.03 6.52
N ARG A 341 20.41 -7.10 5.80
CA ARG A 341 19.76 -7.00 4.49
C ARG A 341 18.42 -6.30 4.54
N CYS A 342 17.62 -6.53 5.59
CA CYS A 342 16.34 -5.81 5.80
C CYS A 342 16.54 -4.29 5.83
N ILE A 343 17.52 -3.79 6.58
CA ILE A 343 17.86 -2.36 6.66
C ILE A 343 18.30 -1.82 5.30
N GLU A 344 19.21 -2.51 4.62
CA GLU A 344 19.71 -2.10 3.31
C GLU A 344 18.57 -1.98 2.30
N ARG A 345 17.73 -3.02 2.21
CA ARG A 345 16.63 -3.08 1.26
C ARG A 345 15.50 -2.08 1.58
N ALA A 346 15.21 -1.82 2.86
CA ALA A 346 14.23 -0.80 3.24
C ALA A 346 14.63 0.60 2.73
N ARG A 347 15.92 0.93 2.69
CA ARG A 347 16.44 2.23 2.16
C ARG A 347 16.17 2.42 0.67
N GLU A 348 15.97 1.36 -0.09
CA GLU A 348 15.61 1.45 -1.52
C GLU A 348 14.20 2.02 -1.73
N TYR A 349 13.37 1.98 -0.69
CA TYR A 349 12.00 2.48 -0.68
C TYR A 349 11.87 3.88 -0.05
N ALA A 350 12.97 4.58 0.26
CA ALA A 350 12.91 5.96 0.68
C ALA A 350 12.13 6.81 -0.34
N TRP A 351 11.28 7.71 0.15
CA TRP A 351 10.42 8.53 -0.73
C TRP A 351 11.18 9.29 -1.79
N GLU A 352 12.42 9.74 -1.53
CA GLU A 352 13.25 10.43 -2.52
C GLU A 352 13.60 9.51 -3.72
N ARG A 353 13.80 8.21 -3.47
CA ARG A 353 14.05 7.24 -4.54
C ARG A 353 12.77 6.91 -5.30
N ILE A 354 11.66 6.79 -4.58
CA ILE A 354 10.36 6.51 -5.18
C ILE A 354 9.86 7.72 -5.99
N ALA A 355 10.07 8.94 -5.51
CA ALA A 355 9.74 10.17 -6.24
C ALA A 355 10.48 10.24 -7.60
N LYS A 356 11.74 9.80 -7.67
CA LYS A 356 12.48 9.71 -8.96
C LYS A 356 11.81 8.75 -9.95
N LYS A 357 11.27 7.62 -9.49
CA LYS A 357 10.50 6.70 -10.34
C LYS A 357 9.23 7.36 -10.88
N TRP A 358 8.52 8.09 -10.01
CA TRP A 358 7.34 8.87 -10.42
C TRP A 358 7.68 9.97 -11.41
N MET A 359 8.74 10.75 -11.17
CA MET A 359 9.20 11.79 -12.09
C MET A 359 9.49 11.23 -13.49
N LYS A 360 10.17 10.07 -13.55
CA LYS A 360 10.40 9.37 -14.80
C LYS A 360 9.08 8.97 -15.48
N ALA A 361 8.17 8.33 -14.74
CA ALA A 361 6.88 7.88 -15.25
C ALA A 361 6.03 9.05 -15.77
N TYR A 362 6.06 10.21 -15.11
CA TYR A 362 5.39 11.43 -15.56
C TYR A 362 6.04 11.97 -16.84
N GLY A 363 7.36 12.06 -16.90
CA GLY A 363 8.08 12.53 -18.10
C GLY A 363 7.80 11.68 -19.35
N GLU A 364 7.63 10.38 -19.19
CA GLU A 364 7.28 9.45 -20.28
C GLU A 364 5.81 9.53 -20.72
N THR A 365 4.94 10.13 -19.90
CA THR A 365 3.48 10.08 -20.08
C THR A 365 2.88 11.44 -20.43
N ALA A 366 3.47 12.52 -19.92
CA ALA A 366 3.01 13.90 -20.15
C ALA A 366 3.15 14.31 -21.61
N VAL A 367 2.26 15.19 -22.07
CA VAL A 367 2.43 15.84 -23.38
C VAL A 367 3.48 16.95 -23.26
N ALA A 368 4.26 17.14 -24.31
CA ALA A 368 5.08 18.33 -24.45
C ALA A 368 4.17 19.57 -24.53
N LEU A 369 4.55 20.65 -23.86
CA LEU A 369 3.95 21.96 -24.08
C LEU A 369 4.71 22.57 -25.25
N ASP A 370 4.01 22.84 -26.34
CA ASP A 370 4.53 23.58 -27.50
C ASP A 370 4.80 25.05 -27.10
#